data_d0cfacfbecf0c9a497a31ab61a054de3
#
_entry.id   d0cfacfbecf0c9a497a31ab61a054de3
#
_cell.length_a   1.000
_cell.length_b   1.000
_cell.length_c   1.000
_cell.angle_alpha   90.00
_cell.angle_beta   90.00
_cell.angle_gamma   90.00
#
_symmetry.space_group_name_H-M   'P 1'
#
loop_
_entity.id
_entity.type
_entity.pdbx_description
1 polymer ?
#
loop_
_entity_poly.entity_id
_entity_poly.type
_entity_poly.pdbx_seq_one_letter_code
_entity_poly.pdbx_strand_id
1 'polypeptide(L)'
;MISVPASRRKRAPWWDETDYQSFFEETRAYPDIAKAKLDADEYLVAMAKQRNDDRPNSLQAISLRPSWLTNALKGKVHLGKTKFLGRVSRADVAAIAISLLSQDDASGWFDLCGRQR
;
A
#
# COMPACT_ATOMS: atom_id res chain seq x y z
N MET A 1 -3.26 0.36 -8.25
CA MET A 1 -4.19 1.00 -7.29
C MET A 1 -3.42 1.70 -6.18
N ILE A 2 -3.81 2.89 -5.82
CA ILE A 2 -3.24 3.59 -4.67
C ILE A 2 -4.18 3.37 -3.48
N SER A 3 -3.68 2.73 -2.43
CA SER A 3 -4.45 2.38 -1.24
C SER A 3 -3.86 3.05 0.00
N VAL A 4 -4.00 2.45 1.16
CA VAL A 4 -3.49 2.96 2.44
C VAL A 4 -2.93 1.81 3.28
N PRO A 5 -1.99 2.06 4.19
CA PRO A 5 -1.43 1.00 5.04
C PRO A 5 -2.46 0.32 5.93
N ALA A 6 -3.56 1.01 6.26
CA ALA A 6 -4.64 0.46 7.09
C ALA A 6 -5.53 -0.55 6.36
N SER A 7 -5.39 -0.72 5.04
CA SER A 7 -6.21 -1.64 4.25
C SER A 7 -5.75 -3.09 4.46
N ARG A 8 -6.06 -3.64 5.63
CA ARG A 8 -5.65 -4.98 6.07
C ARG A 8 -6.69 -5.57 7.00
N ARG A 9 -6.83 -6.89 6.98
CA ARG A 9 -7.67 -7.59 7.95
C ARG A 9 -7.00 -7.74 9.31
N LYS A 10 -5.66 -7.82 9.30
CA LYS A 10 -4.84 -8.04 10.50
C LYS A 10 -3.66 -7.08 10.48
N ARG A 11 -3.07 -6.85 11.65
CA ARG A 11 -1.84 -6.07 11.72
C ARG A 11 -0.72 -6.76 10.92
N ALA A 12 0.17 -5.94 10.37
CA ALA A 12 1.33 -6.48 9.68
C ALA A 12 2.30 -7.13 10.70
N PRO A 13 2.89 -8.29 10.38
CA PRO A 13 3.78 -8.98 11.32
C PRO A 13 5.01 -8.17 11.73
N TRP A 14 5.43 -7.21 10.90
CA TRP A 14 6.61 -6.38 11.17
C TRP A 14 6.31 -5.09 11.95
N TRP A 15 5.06 -4.84 12.30
CA TRP A 15 4.69 -3.65 13.08
C TRP A 15 4.98 -3.87 14.56
N ASP A 16 5.42 -2.82 15.23
CA ASP A 16 5.51 -2.80 16.69
C ASP A 16 4.15 -2.46 17.32
N GLU A 17 4.11 -2.38 18.65
CA GLU A 17 2.87 -2.10 19.36
C GLU A 17 2.31 -0.72 19.06
N THR A 18 3.17 0.27 18.87
CA THR A 18 2.76 1.63 18.52
C THR A 18 2.09 1.67 17.15
N ASP A 19 2.67 0.98 16.17
CA ASP A 19 2.06 0.84 14.84
C ASP A 19 0.70 0.16 14.92
N TYR A 20 0.59 -0.91 15.71
CA TYR A 20 -0.67 -1.63 15.90
C TYR A 20 -1.75 -0.74 16.49
N GLN A 21 -1.43 0.01 17.55
CA GLN A 21 -2.40 0.91 18.19
C GLN A 21 -2.89 1.97 17.23
N SER A 22 -2.00 2.55 16.45
CA SER A 22 -2.36 3.55 15.44
C SER A 22 -3.26 2.97 14.36
N PHE A 23 -2.96 1.76 13.88
CA PHE A 23 -3.80 1.03 12.94
C PHE A 23 -5.20 0.78 13.52
N PHE A 24 -5.27 0.30 14.75
CA PHE A 24 -6.53 0.02 15.42
C PHE A 24 -7.38 1.28 15.58
N GLU A 25 -6.78 2.37 16.04
CA GLU A 25 -7.47 3.64 16.25
C GLU A 25 -7.98 4.24 14.93
N GLU A 26 -7.17 4.22 13.88
CA GLU A 26 -7.55 4.76 12.59
C GLU A 26 -8.69 3.94 11.96
N THR A 27 -8.59 2.63 12.01
CA THR A 27 -9.63 1.73 11.48
C THR A 27 -10.95 1.93 12.23
N ARG A 28 -10.87 2.10 13.55
CA ARG A 28 -12.03 2.32 14.39
C ARG A 28 -12.67 3.69 14.15
N ALA A 29 -11.84 4.71 13.88
CA ALA A 29 -12.34 6.08 13.63
C ALA A 29 -13.03 6.20 12.26
N TYR A 30 -12.57 5.46 11.26
CA TYR A 30 -13.07 5.54 9.88
C TYR A 30 -13.40 4.16 9.31
N PRO A 31 -14.38 3.45 9.91
CA PRO A 31 -14.64 2.05 9.53
C PRO A 31 -15.13 1.89 8.09
N ASP A 32 -15.92 2.82 7.58
CA ASP A 32 -16.46 2.74 6.22
C ASP A 32 -15.37 2.92 5.17
N ILE A 33 -14.44 3.86 5.41
CA ILE A 33 -13.30 4.08 4.52
C ILE A 33 -12.37 2.86 4.55
N ALA A 34 -12.08 2.35 5.74
CA ALA A 34 -11.24 1.17 5.91
C ALA A 34 -11.83 -0.04 5.17
N LYS A 35 -13.14 -0.26 5.32
CA LYS A 35 -13.82 -1.36 4.65
C LYS A 35 -13.81 -1.20 3.13
N ALA A 36 -14.09 0.00 2.63
CA ALA A 36 -14.11 0.25 1.19
C ALA A 36 -12.73 0.03 0.55
N LYS A 37 -11.67 0.48 1.21
CA LYS A 37 -10.30 0.27 0.72
C LYS A 37 -9.94 -1.20 0.72
N LEU A 38 -10.25 -1.91 1.79
CA LEU A 38 -9.95 -3.34 1.90
C LEU A 38 -10.73 -4.16 0.87
N ASP A 39 -12.02 -3.87 0.69
CA ASP A 39 -12.84 -4.56 -0.31
C ASP A 39 -12.26 -4.35 -1.72
N ALA A 40 -11.83 -3.13 -2.04
CA ALA A 40 -11.23 -2.82 -3.33
C ALA A 40 -9.90 -3.56 -3.53
N ASP A 41 -9.03 -3.59 -2.52
CA ASP A 41 -7.75 -4.30 -2.59
C ASP A 41 -7.97 -5.81 -2.75
N GLU A 42 -8.88 -6.39 -2.00
CA GLU A 42 -9.19 -7.83 -2.09
C GLU A 42 -9.82 -8.17 -3.44
N TYR A 43 -10.67 -7.31 -3.97
CA TYR A 43 -11.25 -7.48 -5.30
C TYR A 43 -10.16 -7.48 -6.39
N LEU A 44 -9.20 -6.56 -6.29
CA LEU A 44 -8.08 -6.50 -7.22
C LEU A 44 -7.27 -7.81 -7.21
N VAL A 45 -6.98 -8.34 -6.03
CA VAL A 45 -6.26 -9.61 -5.88
C VAL A 45 -7.03 -10.76 -6.52
N ALA A 46 -8.34 -10.84 -6.26
CA ALA A 46 -9.19 -11.91 -6.79
C ALA A 46 -9.27 -11.85 -8.33
N MET A 47 -9.44 -10.66 -8.88
CA MET A 47 -9.49 -10.46 -10.34
C MET A 47 -8.16 -10.80 -11.01
N ALA A 48 -7.06 -10.41 -10.38
CA ALA A 48 -5.73 -10.72 -10.90
C ALA A 48 -5.50 -12.23 -10.91
N LYS A 49 -5.88 -12.91 -9.84
CA LYS A 49 -5.75 -14.37 -9.76
C LYS A 49 -6.55 -15.05 -10.87
N GLN A 50 -7.81 -14.67 -11.04
CA GLN A 50 -8.68 -15.25 -12.06
C GLN A 50 -8.10 -15.06 -13.48
N ARG A 51 -7.65 -13.83 -13.79
CA ARG A 51 -7.06 -13.52 -15.08
C ARG A 51 -5.78 -14.32 -15.33
N ASN A 52 -4.90 -14.41 -14.33
CA ASN A 52 -3.63 -15.10 -14.46
C ASN A 52 -3.77 -16.62 -14.46
N ASP A 53 -4.83 -17.17 -13.86
CA ASP A 53 -5.15 -18.59 -13.96
C ASP A 53 -5.57 -18.95 -15.41
N ASP A 54 -6.35 -18.08 -16.07
CA ASP A 54 -6.76 -18.28 -17.47
C ASP A 54 -5.63 -18.00 -18.47
N ARG A 55 -4.88 -16.93 -18.23
CA ARG A 55 -3.74 -16.50 -19.06
C ARG A 55 -2.60 -16.08 -18.16
N PRO A 56 -1.58 -16.90 -17.96
CA PRO A 56 -0.44 -16.52 -17.10
C PRO A 56 0.17 -15.19 -17.52
N ASN A 57 0.49 -14.36 -16.53
CA ASN A 57 1.11 -13.05 -16.70
C ASN A 57 0.27 -12.03 -17.50
N SER A 58 -1.06 -12.20 -17.52
CA SER A 58 -1.94 -11.31 -18.29
C SER A 58 -2.32 -10.04 -17.53
N LEU A 59 -2.21 -10.03 -16.20
CA LEU A 59 -2.57 -8.88 -15.37
C LEU A 59 -1.56 -8.67 -14.25
N GLN A 60 -0.92 -7.51 -14.27
CA GLN A 60 -0.06 -7.05 -13.19
C GLN A 60 -0.91 -6.25 -12.20
N ALA A 61 -1.11 -6.80 -11.01
CA ALA A 61 -1.93 -6.15 -9.98
C ALA A 61 -1.03 -5.62 -8.86
N ILE A 62 -1.02 -4.31 -8.69
CA ILE A 62 -0.21 -3.63 -7.69
C ILE A 62 -1.11 -2.77 -6.82
N SER A 63 -1.04 -2.95 -5.51
CA SER A 63 -1.60 -2.03 -4.53
C SER A 63 -0.47 -1.31 -3.83
N LEU A 64 -0.31 -0.03 -4.11
CA LEU A 64 0.69 0.83 -3.48
C LEU A 64 0.03 1.55 -2.32
N ARG A 65 0.63 1.45 -1.14
CA ARG A 65 0.04 1.89 0.12
C ARG A 65 0.90 2.94 0.80
N PRO A 66 0.82 4.19 0.34
CA PRO A 66 1.61 5.27 0.93
C PRO A 66 1.09 5.65 2.30
N SER A 67 2.00 6.01 3.19
CA SER A 67 1.70 6.66 4.45
C SER A 67 1.13 8.06 4.21
N TRP A 68 1.06 8.92 5.23
CA TRP A 68 0.47 10.26 5.09
C TRP A 68 1.14 11.04 3.96
N LEU A 69 0.32 11.58 3.06
CA LEU A 69 0.80 12.30 1.88
C LEU A 69 1.19 13.73 2.21
N THR A 70 2.29 14.19 1.63
CA THR A 70 2.77 15.57 1.77
C THR A 70 3.06 16.19 0.40
N ASN A 71 3.26 17.50 0.38
CA ASN A 71 3.70 18.23 -0.81
C ASN A 71 5.20 18.53 -0.78
N ALA A 72 5.97 17.82 0.05
CA ALA A 72 7.41 17.99 0.12
C ALA A 72 8.08 17.58 -1.19
N LEU A 73 9.35 17.94 -1.34
CA LEU A 73 10.17 17.52 -2.47
C LEU A 73 10.44 16.01 -2.40
N LYS A 74 10.81 15.43 -3.54
CA LYS A 74 11.22 14.03 -3.60
C LYS A 74 12.39 13.77 -2.66
N GLY A 75 12.36 12.61 -2.02
CA GLY A 75 13.39 12.18 -1.09
C GLY A 75 13.59 10.68 -1.17
N LYS A 76 14.25 10.14 -0.15
CA LYS A 76 14.43 8.69 -0.05
C LYS A 76 13.20 8.06 0.56
N VAL A 77 12.89 6.84 0.12
CA VAL A 77 11.71 6.11 0.58
C VAL A 77 12.06 4.69 1.00
N HIS A 78 11.18 4.11 1.81
CA HIS A 78 11.12 2.67 2.08
C HIS A 78 9.92 2.09 1.36
N LEU A 79 10.14 1.01 0.64
CA LEU A 79 9.10 0.31 -0.10
C LEU A 79 9.01 -1.14 0.36
N GLY A 80 7.80 -1.62 0.57
CA GLY A 80 7.52 -3.01 0.92
C GLY A 80 7.01 -3.15 2.34
N LYS A 81 7.91 -3.41 3.30
CA LYS A 81 7.57 -3.56 4.72
C LYS A 81 7.95 -2.29 5.46
N THR A 82 6.96 -1.49 5.82
CA THR A 82 7.18 -0.21 6.49
C THR A 82 6.40 -0.14 7.81
N LYS A 83 6.75 0.82 8.64
CA LYS A 83 5.95 1.17 9.80
C LYS A 83 4.59 1.72 9.36
N PHE A 84 3.60 1.61 10.23
CA PHE A 84 2.28 2.18 9.96
C PHE A 84 2.32 3.70 9.91
N LEU A 85 3.01 4.31 10.87
CA LEU A 85 3.14 5.76 10.96
C LEU A 85 4.27 6.26 10.06
N GLY A 86 4.05 7.41 9.45
CA GLY A 86 5.06 8.05 8.61
C GLY A 86 4.44 8.99 7.59
N ARG A 87 5.30 9.57 6.76
CA ARG A 87 4.91 10.50 5.70
C ARG A 87 5.67 10.19 4.42
N VAL A 88 5.07 10.50 3.29
CA VAL A 88 5.72 10.38 1.99
C VAL A 88 5.18 11.47 1.06
N SER A 89 6.05 12.03 0.23
CA SER A 89 5.61 13.06 -0.71
C SER A 89 4.78 12.47 -1.85
N ARG A 90 3.84 13.24 -2.35
CA ARG A 90 3.07 12.85 -3.55
C ARG A 90 3.99 12.63 -4.75
N ALA A 91 5.07 13.40 -4.85
CA ALA A 91 6.07 13.23 -5.91
C ALA A 91 6.76 11.86 -5.82
N ASP A 92 7.09 11.40 -4.62
CA ASP A 92 7.68 10.08 -4.41
C ASP A 92 6.69 8.96 -4.75
N VAL A 93 5.41 9.12 -4.36
CA VAL A 93 4.37 8.14 -4.71
C VAL A 93 4.27 7.97 -6.22
N ALA A 94 4.24 9.07 -6.95
CA ALA A 94 4.17 9.05 -8.41
C ALA A 94 5.39 8.36 -9.02
N ALA A 95 6.59 8.68 -8.55
CA ALA A 95 7.83 8.08 -9.05
C ALA A 95 7.88 6.58 -8.80
N ILE A 96 7.49 6.13 -7.61
CA ILE A 96 7.48 4.71 -7.26
C ILE A 96 6.40 3.95 -8.05
N ALA A 97 5.23 4.56 -8.24
CA ALA A 97 4.17 3.94 -9.05
C ALA A 97 4.65 3.67 -10.48
N ILE A 98 5.31 4.66 -11.09
CA ILE A 98 5.88 4.50 -12.43
C ILE A 98 6.94 3.40 -12.45
N SER A 99 7.83 3.39 -11.45
CA SER A 99 8.89 2.38 -11.34
C SER A 99 8.30 0.97 -11.23
N LEU A 100 7.28 0.77 -10.39
CA LEU A 100 6.64 -0.54 -10.24
C LEU A 100 5.94 -0.98 -11.52
N LEU A 101 5.25 -0.08 -12.21
CA LEU A 101 4.57 -0.39 -13.48
C LEU A 101 5.56 -0.73 -14.59
N SER A 102 6.80 -0.27 -14.49
CA SER A 102 7.84 -0.57 -15.47
C SER A 102 8.50 -1.93 -15.26
N GLN A 103 8.18 -2.63 -14.18
CA GLN A 103 8.71 -3.95 -13.85
C GLN A 103 7.66 -5.01 -14.13
N ASP A 104 7.91 -5.89 -15.09
CA ASP A 104 6.93 -6.88 -15.55
C ASP A 104 6.53 -7.88 -14.46
N ASP A 105 7.41 -8.12 -13.48
CA ASP A 105 7.20 -9.10 -12.41
C ASP A 105 6.72 -8.49 -11.09
N ALA A 106 6.56 -7.16 -11.03
CA ALA A 106 6.08 -6.53 -9.80
C ALA A 106 4.58 -6.74 -9.64
N SER A 107 4.18 -7.32 -8.52
CA SER A 107 2.76 -7.49 -8.17
C SER A 107 2.63 -7.63 -6.66
N GLY A 108 1.42 -7.36 -6.15
CA GLY A 108 1.11 -7.50 -4.73
C GLY A 108 0.94 -6.18 -4.01
N TRP A 109 1.09 -6.23 -2.71
CA TRP A 109 0.86 -5.10 -1.81
C TRP A 109 2.19 -4.52 -1.35
N PHE A 110 2.40 -3.23 -1.60
CA PHE A 110 3.64 -2.52 -1.26
C PHE A 110 3.32 -1.32 -0.37
N ASP A 111 3.75 -1.37 0.87
CA ASP A 111 3.71 -0.20 1.74
C ASP A 111 4.81 0.77 1.32
N LEU A 112 4.55 2.05 1.43
CA LEU A 112 5.49 3.10 1.04
C LEU A 112 5.53 4.20 2.10
N CYS A 113 6.72 4.48 2.59
CA CYS A 113 6.94 5.53 3.59
C CYS A 113 8.19 6.32 3.24
N GLY A 114 8.16 7.63 3.44
CA GLY A 114 9.34 8.46 3.29
C GLY A 114 10.38 8.11 4.36
N ARG A 115 11.65 8.15 3.97
CA ARG A 115 12.74 7.89 4.88
C ARG A 115 12.95 9.11 5.77
N GLN A 116 12.85 8.91 7.07
CA GLN A 116 13.15 9.96 8.02
C GLN A 116 14.66 10.03 8.23
N ARG A 117 15.14 11.26 8.36
CA ARG A 117 16.55 11.52 8.63
C ARG A 117 16.86 11.35 10.13
#